data_73ca813625a547d86cc78be099ac8ee7
#
_entry.id   73ca813625a547d86cc78be099ac8ee7
#
_cell.length_a   1.000
_cell.length_b   1.000
_cell.length_c   1.000
_cell.angle_alpha   90.00
_cell.angle_beta   90.00
_cell.angle_gamma   90.00
#
_symmetry.space_group_name_H-M   'P 1'
#
loop_
_entity.id
_entity.type
_entity.pdbx_description
1 polymer ?
#
loop_
_entity_poly.entity_id
_entity_poly.type
_entity_poly.pdbx_seq_one_letter_code
_entity_poly.pdbx_strand_id
1 'polypeptide(L)'
;SYVFLANHQSYFDIFLIYGYLGHNFKWMMKEYLKKIPFVGYACVKLKHVYVGDSISSIQKTVEQARETLQGGMSMVIFPEGTRTYTGQMGDFKRGAFMLANEIGLPIVPMTVNGCYDVFSRTAKSVSRSKISLTIHKPITADERQGKPTKVFMKDVFDIVNAGVEEKYRK
;
A
#
# COMPACT_ATOMS: atom_id res chain seq x y z
N SER A 1 8.50 5.09 -12.61
CA SER A 1 7.58 4.15 -11.91
C SER A 1 8.13 3.83 -10.52
N TYR A 2 7.24 3.71 -9.55
CA TYR A 2 7.56 3.44 -8.14
C TYR A 2 6.62 2.40 -7.57
N VAL A 3 7.06 1.72 -6.50
CA VAL A 3 6.17 0.96 -5.61
C VAL A 3 6.01 1.77 -4.33
N PHE A 4 4.85 2.38 -4.15
CA PHE A 4 4.49 3.12 -2.95
C PHE A 4 3.94 2.17 -1.88
N LEU A 5 4.48 2.23 -0.66
CA LEU A 5 4.06 1.43 0.49
C LEU A 5 3.53 2.34 1.58
N ALA A 6 2.25 2.23 1.91
CA ALA A 6 1.59 3.06 2.91
C ALA A 6 0.96 2.21 4.03
N ASN A 7 0.88 2.75 5.25
CA ASN A 7 0.01 2.20 6.29
C ASN A 7 -1.47 2.38 5.93
N HIS A 8 -2.34 1.51 6.46
CA HIS A 8 -3.75 1.46 6.09
C HIS A 8 -4.67 1.68 7.28
N GLN A 9 -5.19 2.90 7.38
CA GLN A 9 -6.04 3.33 8.50
C GLN A 9 -7.54 3.23 8.19
N SER A 10 -7.94 3.60 6.97
CA SER A 10 -9.33 3.85 6.62
C SER A 10 -9.60 3.66 5.13
N TYR A 11 -10.85 3.66 4.72
CA TYR A 11 -11.24 3.88 3.32
C TYR A 11 -10.87 5.28 2.82
N PHE A 12 -10.73 6.25 3.72
CA PHE A 12 -10.32 7.61 3.37
C PHE A 12 -8.87 7.70 2.90
N ASP A 13 -8.01 6.72 3.23
CA ASP A 13 -6.65 6.63 2.69
C ASP A 13 -6.64 6.61 1.15
N ILE A 14 -7.64 5.95 0.56
CA ILE A 14 -7.78 5.83 -0.90
C ILE A 14 -8.01 7.22 -1.51
N PHE A 15 -8.94 8.00 -0.96
CA PHE A 15 -9.23 9.35 -1.45
C PHE A 15 -8.06 10.30 -1.23
N LEU A 16 -7.39 10.20 -0.06
CA LEU A 16 -6.21 10.99 0.25
C LEU A 16 -5.08 10.73 -0.75
N ILE A 17 -4.78 9.46 -1.04
CA ILE A 17 -3.72 9.07 -1.96
C ILE A 17 -4.08 9.48 -3.41
N TYR A 18 -5.32 9.25 -3.86
CA TYR A 18 -5.75 9.71 -5.18
C TYR A 18 -5.66 11.23 -5.34
N GLY A 19 -5.99 11.98 -4.31
CA GLY A 19 -6.00 13.44 -4.37
C GLY A 19 -4.61 14.09 -4.31
N TYR A 20 -3.64 13.47 -3.64
CA TYR A 20 -2.40 14.16 -3.27
C TYR A 20 -1.11 13.46 -3.70
N LEU A 21 -1.14 12.21 -4.19
CA LEU A 21 0.09 11.52 -4.60
C LEU A 21 0.73 12.12 -5.85
N GLY A 22 -0.06 12.67 -6.77
CA GLY A 22 0.45 13.33 -7.98
C GLY A 22 1.12 12.39 -9.00
N HIS A 23 0.90 11.09 -8.91
CA HIS A 23 1.42 10.08 -9.81
C HIS A 23 0.31 9.23 -10.44
N ASN A 24 0.53 8.75 -11.66
CA ASN A 24 -0.31 7.70 -12.23
C ASN A 24 0.04 6.37 -11.59
N PHE A 25 -0.93 5.71 -10.98
CA PHE A 25 -0.70 4.45 -10.29
C PHE A 25 -1.87 3.46 -10.38
N LYS A 26 -1.58 2.21 -10.07
CA LYS A 26 -2.54 1.14 -9.86
C LYS A 26 -2.46 0.64 -8.42
N TRP A 27 -3.61 0.21 -7.89
CA TRP A 27 -3.65 -0.44 -6.59
C TRP A 27 -3.26 -1.90 -6.70
N MET A 28 -2.51 -2.41 -5.71
CA MET A 28 -2.48 -3.83 -5.42
C MET A 28 -3.59 -4.14 -4.42
N MET A 29 -4.50 -5.02 -4.78
CA MET A 29 -5.67 -5.34 -3.97
C MET A 29 -5.95 -6.84 -3.93
N LYS A 30 -6.70 -7.28 -2.92
CA LYS A 30 -7.08 -8.67 -2.78
C LYS A 30 -8.09 -9.11 -3.84
N GLU A 31 -7.94 -10.33 -4.34
CA GLU A 31 -8.76 -10.87 -5.43
C GLU A 31 -10.26 -10.91 -5.12
N TYR A 32 -10.65 -11.16 -3.86
CA TYR A 32 -12.06 -11.17 -3.47
C TYR A 32 -12.80 -9.85 -3.75
N LEU A 33 -12.08 -8.72 -3.83
CA LEU A 33 -12.67 -7.41 -4.13
C LEU A 33 -13.30 -7.35 -5.53
N LYS A 34 -12.90 -8.21 -6.46
CA LYS A 34 -13.54 -8.36 -7.78
C LYS A 34 -15.02 -8.73 -7.66
N LYS A 35 -15.42 -9.40 -6.56
CA LYS A 35 -16.79 -9.88 -6.33
C LYS A 35 -17.74 -8.81 -5.78
N ILE A 36 -17.20 -7.64 -5.38
CA ILE A 36 -18.04 -6.54 -4.86
C ILE A 36 -18.73 -5.86 -6.03
N PRO A 37 -20.10 -5.80 -6.05
CA PRO A 37 -20.84 -5.15 -7.11
C PRO A 37 -20.36 -3.71 -7.33
N PHE A 38 -20.37 -3.23 -8.56
CA PHE A 38 -19.91 -1.92 -9.03
C PHE A 38 -18.44 -1.66 -8.78
N VAL A 39 -17.94 -1.80 -7.54
CA VAL A 39 -16.52 -1.57 -7.17
C VAL A 39 -15.62 -2.58 -7.88
N GLY A 40 -15.94 -3.86 -7.81
CA GLY A 40 -15.14 -4.90 -8.48
C GLY A 40 -15.08 -4.70 -9.98
N TYR A 41 -16.22 -4.38 -10.62
CA TYR A 41 -16.26 -4.06 -12.04
C TYR A 41 -15.37 -2.87 -12.40
N ALA A 42 -15.47 -1.76 -11.67
CA ALA A 42 -14.64 -0.58 -11.88
C ALA A 42 -13.14 -0.90 -11.71
N CYS A 43 -12.78 -1.63 -10.66
CA CYS A 43 -11.39 -2.01 -10.40
C CYS A 43 -10.80 -2.91 -11.49
N VAL A 44 -11.60 -3.84 -12.06
CA VAL A 44 -11.18 -4.68 -13.19
C VAL A 44 -10.97 -3.82 -14.44
N LYS A 45 -11.90 -2.92 -14.76
CA LYS A 45 -11.78 -2.00 -15.91
C LYS A 45 -10.57 -1.07 -15.78
N LEU A 46 -10.25 -0.65 -14.57
CA LEU A 46 -9.05 0.16 -14.28
C LEU A 46 -7.75 -0.64 -14.30
N LYS A 47 -7.80 -1.95 -14.54
CA LYS A 47 -6.64 -2.85 -14.61
C LYS A 47 -5.77 -2.76 -13.34
N HIS A 48 -6.40 -2.79 -12.16
CA HIS A 48 -5.67 -2.89 -10.90
C HIS A 48 -5.01 -4.28 -10.77
N VAL A 49 -3.92 -4.36 -10.01
CA VAL A 49 -3.17 -5.60 -9.77
C VAL A 49 -3.84 -6.38 -8.64
N TYR A 50 -4.08 -7.67 -8.85
CA TYR A 50 -4.72 -8.51 -7.85
C TYR A 50 -3.76 -9.52 -7.26
N VAL A 51 -3.85 -9.70 -5.94
CA VAL A 51 -3.09 -10.71 -5.20
C VAL A 51 -4.04 -11.72 -4.57
N GLY A 52 -3.76 -13.00 -4.82
CA GLY A 52 -4.43 -14.12 -4.14
C GLY A 52 -3.65 -14.55 -2.90
N ASP A 53 -4.24 -15.47 -2.13
CA ASP A 53 -3.66 -15.92 -0.85
C ASP A 53 -2.69 -17.13 -1.01
N SER A 54 -2.47 -17.65 -2.24
CA SER A 54 -1.59 -18.79 -2.50
C SER A 54 -0.23 -18.39 -3.08
N ILE A 55 0.80 -19.22 -2.86
CA ILE A 55 2.15 -19.02 -3.41
C ILE A 55 2.11 -19.01 -4.95
N SER A 56 1.31 -19.85 -5.57
CA SER A 56 1.12 -19.90 -7.04
C SER A 56 0.51 -18.61 -7.61
N SER A 57 -0.16 -17.81 -6.77
CA SER A 57 -0.70 -16.51 -7.19
C SER A 57 0.36 -15.43 -7.29
N ILE A 58 1.52 -15.59 -6.62
CA ILE A 58 2.59 -14.58 -6.62
C ILE A 58 3.16 -14.39 -8.03
N GLN A 59 3.46 -15.48 -8.74
CA GLN A 59 3.99 -15.37 -10.11
C GLN A 59 3.00 -14.66 -11.04
N LYS A 60 1.72 -15.02 -10.99
CA LYS A 60 0.66 -14.34 -11.75
C LYS A 60 0.55 -12.86 -11.38
N THR A 61 0.70 -12.54 -10.10
CA THR A 61 0.68 -11.14 -9.64
C THR A 61 1.89 -10.37 -10.16
N VAL A 62 3.09 -10.98 -10.20
CA VAL A 62 4.30 -10.37 -10.77
C VAL A 62 4.13 -10.10 -12.25
N GLU A 63 3.63 -11.08 -13.03
CA GLU A 63 3.37 -10.92 -14.46
C GLU A 63 2.37 -9.80 -14.72
N GLN A 64 1.24 -9.83 -14.03
CA GLN A 64 0.22 -8.77 -14.13
C GLN A 64 0.77 -7.40 -13.74
N ALA A 65 1.60 -7.33 -12.70
CA ALA A 65 2.22 -6.09 -12.27
C ALA A 65 3.20 -5.56 -13.34
N ARG A 66 4.05 -6.43 -13.92
CA ARG A 66 4.97 -6.05 -15.00
C ARG A 66 4.24 -5.48 -16.21
N GLU A 67 3.15 -6.11 -16.65
CA GLU A 67 2.32 -5.60 -17.74
C GLU A 67 1.65 -4.26 -17.38
N THR A 68 1.13 -4.15 -16.15
CA THR A 68 0.38 -2.97 -15.70
C THR A 68 1.27 -1.76 -15.47
N LEU A 69 2.52 -1.96 -15.05
CA LEU A 69 3.47 -0.90 -14.70
C LEU A 69 4.30 -0.39 -15.89
N GLN A 70 4.01 -0.86 -17.09
CA GLN A 70 4.60 -0.31 -18.30
C GLN A 70 4.19 1.16 -18.52
N GLY A 71 5.02 1.92 -19.24
CA GLY A 71 4.69 3.29 -19.62
C GLY A 71 4.69 4.32 -18.48
N GLY A 72 5.49 4.09 -17.42
CA GLY A 72 5.62 5.05 -16.30
C GLY A 72 4.58 4.90 -15.20
N MET A 73 3.73 3.87 -15.25
CA MET A 73 2.74 3.59 -14.21
C MET A 73 3.41 3.13 -12.92
N SER A 74 2.95 3.62 -11.79
CA SER A 74 3.38 3.22 -10.46
C SER A 74 2.38 2.27 -9.79
N MET A 75 2.73 1.72 -8.63
CA MET A 75 1.82 0.87 -7.85
C MET A 75 1.75 1.35 -6.39
N VAL A 76 0.56 1.34 -5.82
CA VAL A 76 0.34 1.59 -4.39
C VAL A 76 -0.10 0.30 -3.71
N ILE A 77 0.54 0.00 -2.59
CA ILE A 77 0.31 -1.21 -1.79
C ILE A 77 0.14 -0.81 -0.32
N PHE A 78 -0.85 -1.41 0.33
CA PHE A 78 -0.96 -1.43 1.78
C PHE A 78 -0.36 -2.75 2.30
N PRO A 79 0.90 -2.76 2.77
CA PRO A 79 1.61 -4.01 3.09
C PRO A 79 1.03 -4.75 4.30
N GLU A 80 0.23 -4.09 5.13
CA GLU A 80 -0.55 -4.71 6.20
C GLU A 80 -1.61 -5.69 5.66
N GLY A 81 -2.11 -5.47 4.42
CA GLY A 81 -3.13 -6.27 3.76
C GLY A 81 -4.53 -6.14 4.36
N THR A 82 -4.71 -5.28 5.36
CA THR A 82 -6.00 -4.94 5.97
C THR A 82 -5.89 -3.60 6.67
N ARG A 83 -7.03 -2.90 6.87
CA ARG A 83 -7.09 -1.69 7.70
C ARG A 83 -6.87 -2.03 9.16
N THR A 84 -6.21 -1.12 9.89
CA THR A 84 -6.04 -1.26 11.33
C THR A 84 -7.38 -1.29 12.08
N TYR A 85 -7.41 -1.96 13.24
CA TYR A 85 -8.55 -1.93 14.17
C TYR A 85 -8.37 -0.88 15.27
N THR A 86 -7.14 -0.55 15.63
CA THR A 86 -6.79 0.26 16.80
C THR A 86 -6.23 1.63 16.46
N GLY A 87 -5.97 1.89 15.17
CA GLY A 87 -5.20 3.03 14.70
C GLY A 87 -3.71 2.74 14.62
N GLN A 88 -3.20 1.78 15.40
CA GLN A 88 -1.80 1.36 15.32
C GLN A 88 -1.54 0.56 14.05
N MET A 89 -0.37 0.77 13.46
CA MET A 89 0.05 0.08 12.25
C MET A 89 0.24 -1.42 12.52
N GLY A 90 -0.34 -2.25 11.66
CA GLY A 90 -0.17 -3.70 11.68
C GLY A 90 1.17 -4.13 11.11
N ASP A 91 1.54 -5.40 11.30
CA ASP A 91 2.78 -5.94 10.74
C ASP A 91 2.70 -6.01 9.20
N PHE A 92 3.80 -5.68 8.55
CA PHE A 92 3.91 -5.73 7.11
C PHE A 92 4.03 -7.16 6.62
N LYS A 93 3.34 -7.49 5.54
CA LYS A 93 3.37 -8.81 4.91
C LYS A 93 4.50 -8.91 3.90
N ARG A 94 5.25 -10.01 3.95
CA ARG A 94 6.39 -10.28 3.09
C ARG A 94 6.07 -10.21 1.60
N GLY A 95 4.86 -10.60 1.19
CA GLY A 95 4.46 -10.65 -0.22
C GLY A 95 4.60 -9.34 -0.98
N ALA A 96 4.29 -8.20 -0.33
CA ALA A 96 4.44 -6.87 -0.93
C ALA A 96 5.92 -6.56 -1.28
N PHE A 97 6.84 -6.97 -0.41
CA PHE A 97 8.28 -6.74 -0.58
C PHE A 97 8.90 -7.70 -1.58
N MET A 98 8.45 -8.96 -1.61
CA MET A 98 8.85 -9.92 -2.65
C MET A 98 8.44 -9.42 -4.03
N LEU A 99 7.19 -8.97 -4.18
CA LEU A 99 6.71 -8.40 -5.44
C LEU A 99 7.54 -7.18 -5.88
N ALA A 100 7.81 -6.25 -4.95
CA ALA A 100 8.62 -5.07 -5.25
C ALA A 100 10.05 -5.42 -5.67
N ASN A 101 10.64 -6.46 -5.08
CA ASN A 101 11.96 -6.96 -5.47
C ASN A 101 11.94 -7.59 -6.86
N GLU A 102 10.96 -8.43 -7.17
CA GLU A 102 10.81 -9.08 -8.48
C GLU A 102 10.57 -8.07 -9.61
N ILE A 103 9.88 -6.98 -9.34
CA ILE A 103 9.63 -5.91 -10.31
C ILE A 103 10.90 -5.03 -10.50
N GLY A 104 11.74 -4.90 -9.47
CA GLY A 104 12.97 -4.11 -9.52
C GLY A 104 12.76 -2.59 -9.42
N LEU A 105 11.54 -2.11 -9.14
CA LEU A 105 11.26 -0.68 -9.04
C LEU A 105 11.66 -0.12 -7.66
N PRO A 106 12.04 1.17 -7.58
CA PRO A 106 12.25 1.85 -6.32
C PRO A 106 11.01 1.80 -5.43
N ILE A 107 11.22 1.64 -4.12
CA ILE A 107 10.16 1.67 -3.11
C ILE A 107 10.12 3.06 -2.48
N VAL A 108 8.91 3.61 -2.39
CA VAL A 108 8.65 4.89 -1.72
C VAL A 108 7.74 4.64 -0.52
N PRO A 109 8.28 4.68 0.70
CA PRO A 109 7.46 4.62 1.90
C PRO A 109 6.56 5.85 1.98
N MET A 110 5.33 5.67 2.43
CA MET A 110 4.39 6.76 2.69
C MET A 110 3.74 6.57 4.05
N THR A 111 3.48 7.67 4.74
CA THR A 111 2.73 7.66 6.00
C THR A 111 1.41 8.40 5.83
N VAL A 112 0.33 7.70 6.14
CA VAL A 112 -1.03 8.24 6.23
C VAL A 112 -1.36 8.50 7.69
N ASN A 113 -1.85 9.72 8.00
CA ASN A 113 -2.31 10.10 9.33
C ASN A 113 -3.73 10.68 9.29
N GLY A 114 -4.44 10.52 10.42
CA GLY A 114 -5.75 11.12 10.69
C GLY A 114 -6.93 10.43 10.01
N CYS A 115 -6.74 9.58 9.03
CA CYS A 115 -7.83 8.88 8.35
C CYS A 115 -8.55 7.89 9.28
N TYR A 116 -7.87 7.34 10.29
CA TYR A 116 -8.50 6.52 11.32
C TYR A 116 -9.52 7.32 12.13
N ASP A 117 -9.19 8.55 12.50
CA ASP A 117 -10.07 9.43 13.24
C ASP A 117 -11.27 9.92 12.40
N VAL A 118 -11.10 10.04 11.09
CA VAL A 118 -12.19 10.37 10.16
C VAL A 118 -13.21 9.25 10.08
N PHE A 119 -12.74 8.01 9.84
CA PHE A 119 -13.63 6.86 9.68
C PHE A 119 -12.86 5.55 9.94
N SER A 120 -12.82 5.13 11.21
CA SER A 120 -12.21 3.85 11.58
C SER A 120 -13.00 2.66 11.02
N ARG A 121 -12.42 1.49 11.08
CA ARG A 121 -13.06 0.25 10.60
C ARG A 121 -14.36 -0.08 11.35
N THR A 122 -14.47 0.35 12.61
CA THR A 122 -15.61 0.09 13.50
C THR A 122 -16.53 1.30 13.65
N ALA A 123 -16.18 2.43 13.05
CA ALA A 123 -16.99 3.64 13.14
C ALA A 123 -18.33 3.48 12.40
N LYS A 124 -19.38 4.06 12.99
CA LYS A 124 -20.73 4.11 12.40
C LYS A 124 -21.00 5.41 11.66
N SER A 125 -20.17 6.43 11.87
CA SER A 125 -20.30 7.76 11.26
C SER A 125 -18.94 8.35 10.95
N VAL A 126 -18.92 9.28 10.00
CA VAL A 126 -17.73 10.05 9.65
C VAL A 126 -17.54 11.17 10.64
N SER A 127 -16.31 11.38 11.11
CA SER A 127 -15.90 12.46 12.00
C SER A 127 -14.98 13.43 11.29
N ARG A 128 -14.95 14.68 11.75
CA ARG A 128 -14.01 15.68 11.24
C ARG A 128 -12.62 15.47 11.87
N SER A 129 -11.62 15.27 11.06
CA SER A 129 -10.22 15.23 11.49
C SER A 129 -9.30 15.81 10.43
N LYS A 130 -8.09 16.22 10.83
CA LYS A 130 -7.04 16.60 9.92
C LYS A 130 -6.38 15.34 9.37
N ILE A 131 -6.30 15.22 8.06
CA ILE A 131 -5.62 14.12 7.38
C ILE A 131 -4.33 14.61 6.72
N SER A 132 -3.33 13.76 6.66
CA SER A 132 -2.07 14.07 5.97
C SER A 132 -1.46 12.84 5.31
N LEU A 133 -0.77 13.08 4.19
CA LEU A 133 0.04 12.10 3.48
C LEU A 133 1.49 12.59 3.47
N THR A 134 2.40 11.83 4.07
CA THR A 134 3.83 12.08 4.02
C THR A 134 4.46 11.10 3.04
N ILE A 135 5.17 11.62 2.03
CA ILE A 135 5.92 10.83 1.06
C ILE A 135 7.39 10.88 1.49
N HIS A 136 7.97 9.74 1.82
CA HIS A 136 9.36 9.64 2.27
C HIS A 136 10.32 9.49 1.09
N LYS A 137 11.63 9.54 1.38
CA LYS A 137 12.68 9.36 0.37
C LYS A 137 12.55 7.99 -0.30
N PRO A 138 12.62 7.92 -1.64
CA PRO A 138 12.67 6.65 -2.36
C PRO A 138 13.87 5.80 -1.94
N ILE A 139 13.69 4.50 -1.87
CA ILE A 139 14.75 3.50 -1.65
C ILE A 139 14.92 2.75 -2.97
N THR A 140 16.08 2.89 -3.59
CA THR A 140 16.38 2.30 -4.89
C THR A 140 16.57 0.78 -4.80
N ALA A 141 16.59 0.09 -5.94
CA ALA A 141 16.88 -1.33 -6.00
C ALA A 141 18.31 -1.62 -5.49
N ASP A 142 19.27 -0.76 -5.82
CA ASP A 142 20.68 -0.89 -5.41
C ASP A 142 20.85 -0.73 -3.89
N GLU A 143 20.15 0.24 -3.27
CA GLU A 143 20.21 0.47 -1.81
C GLU A 143 19.68 -0.71 -0.99
N ARG A 144 18.82 -1.56 -1.58
CA ARG A 144 18.30 -2.78 -0.93
C ARG A 144 18.97 -4.06 -1.38
N GLN A 145 19.87 -4.00 -2.38
CA GLN A 145 20.57 -5.19 -2.89
C GLN A 145 21.36 -5.85 -1.76
N GLY A 146 21.25 -7.19 -1.66
CA GLY A 146 21.93 -7.98 -0.64
C GLY A 146 21.28 -7.93 0.76
N LYS A 147 20.29 -7.06 1.00
CA LYS A 147 19.57 -7.05 2.28
C LYS A 147 18.56 -8.20 2.35
N PRO A 148 18.55 -9.00 3.42
CA PRO A 148 17.48 -9.98 3.65
C PRO A 148 16.11 -9.28 3.67
N THR A 149 15.11 -9.87 3.02
CA THR A 149 13.76 -9.28 2.91
C THR A 149 13.19 -8.87 4.27
N LYS A 150 13.42 -9.68 5.33
CA LYS A 150 12.93 -9.39 6.69
C LYS A 150 13.54 -8.11 7.27
N VAL A 151 14.84 -7.88 7.05
CA VAL A 151 15.55 -6.67 7.50
C VAL A 151 15.00 -5.46 6.75
N PHE A 152 14.92 -5.57 5.42
CA PHE A 152 14.39 -4.48 4.60
C PHE A 152 12.91 -4.13 4.92
N MET A 153 12.08 -5.14 5.20
CA MET A 153 10.72 -4.91 5.68
C MET A 153 10.70 -4.09 6.96
N LYS A 154 11.59 -4.42 7.90
CA LYS A 154 11.71 -3.67 9.16
C LYS A 154 12.15 -2.24 8.93
N ASP A 155 13.16 -2.01 8.08
CA ASP A 155 13.62 -0.66 7.74
C ASP A 155 12.46 0.21 7.20
N VAL A 156 11.67 -0.32 6.25
CA VAL A 156 10.52 0.39 5.68
C VAL A 156 9.43 0.60 6.72
N PHE A 157 9.16 -0.42 7.55
CA PHE A 157 8.19 -0.30 8.65
C PHE A 157 8.58 0.83 9.60
N ASP A 158 9.84 0.90 10.02
CA ASP A 158 10.35 1.90 10.95
C ASP A 158 10.22 3.32 10.35
N ILE A 159 10.51 3.48 9.05
CA ILE A 159 10.34 4.77 8.35
C ILE A 159 8.88 5.21 8.39
N VAL A 160 7.95 4.33 8.02
CA VAL A 160 6.51 4.66 8.01
C VAL A 160 6.02 4.94 9.42
N ASN A 161 6.38 4.09 10.39
CA ASN A 161 5.96 4.21 11.78
C ASN A 161 6.48 5.49 12.44
N ALA A 162 7.70 5.91 12.12
CA ALA A 162 8.26 7.18 12.62
C ALA A 162 7.44 8.40 12.17
N GLY A 163 6.79 8.33 11.00
CA GLY A 163 5.88 9.37 10.50
C GLY A 163 4.45 9.30 11.05
N VAL A 164 4.06 8.20 11.71
CA VAL A 164 2.71 8.04 12.30
C VAL A 164 2.57 8.94 13.53
N GLU A 165 1.38 9.53 13.72
CA GLU A 165 1.06 10.31 14.92
C GLU A 165 1.38 9.52 16.18
N GLU A 166 1.93 10.21 17.20
CA GLU A 166 2.44 9.58 18.44
C GLU A 166 1.41 8.67 19.11
N LYS A 167 0.13 9.08 19.14
CA LYS A 167 -0.97 8.29 19.73
C LYS A 167 -1.22 6.94 19.04
N TYR A 168 -0.74 6.75 17.80
CA TYR A 168 -0.89 5.53 16.99
C TYR A 168 0.43 4.87 16.63
N ARG A 169 1.54 5.42 17.09
CA ARG A 169 2.88 4.86 16.86
C ARG A 169 3.04 3.53 17.62
N LYS A 170 3.68 2.55 16.97
CA LYS A 170 3.93 1.22 17.56
C LYS A 170 5.36 1.12 18.08
#